data_817cb2f25e8bfca2e6234db159848e75
#
_entry.id   817cb2f25e8bfca2e6234db159848e75
#
_cell.length_a   1.000
_cell.length_b   1.000
_cell.length_c   1.000
_cell.angle_alpha   90.00
_cell.angle_beta   90.00
_cell.angle_gamma   90.00
#
_symmetry.space_group_name_H-M   'P 1'
#
loop_
_entity.id
_entity.type
_entity.pdbx_description
1 polymer ?
#
loop_
_entity_poly.entity_id
_entity_poly.type
_entity_poly.pdbx_seq_one_letter_code
_entity_poly.pdbx_strand_id
1 'polypeptide(L)'
;MLKIRLSMGGVRKRPIYKIVIADSRAPRDGRFVEKIGTFNPLLPKDKKERISVEAERVKYWISKGARPTLRVSRILGEAQLMPMPKAGNNPLKAIPKKDRKKEGDKEAPKADSPKAEAAKTEAPKEEQKS
;
A
#
# COMPACT_ATOMS: atom_id res chain seq x y z
N MET A 1 0.44 11.49 -20.25
CA MET A 1 0.73 10.43 -19.24
C MET A 1 -0.58 9.74 -18.86
N LEU A 2 -0.67 8.45 -19.07
CA LEU A 2 -1.88 7.69 -18.77
C LEU A 2 -2.00 7.37 -17.27
N LYS A 3 -3.19 7.57 -16.73
CA LYS A 3 -3.53 7.24 -15.34
C LYS A 3 -4.77 6.36 -15.28
N ILE A 4 -4.75 5.41 -14.34
CA ILE A 4 -5.93 4.65 -13.95
C ILE A 4 -6.62 5.42 -12.83
N ARG A 5 -7.82 5.89 -13.09
CA ARG A 5 -8.54 6.76 -12.15
C ARG A 5 -10.03 6.43 -12.07
N LEU A 6 -10.69 7.01 -11.10
CA LEU A 6 -12.12 6.92 -10.93
C LEU A 6 -12.80 8.09 -11.67
N SER A 7 -13.76 7.76 -12.53
CA SER A 7 -14.71 8.70 -13.11
C SER A 7 -16.05 8.52 -12.39
N MET A 8 -16.67 9.61 -12.00
CA MET A 8 -17.94 9.58 -11.28
C MET A 8 -19.08 9.34 -12.27
N GLY A 9 -19.99 8.44 -11.88
CA GLY A 9 -21.26 8.21 -12.53
C GLY A 9 -22.35 8.08 -11.46
N GLY A 10 -23.55 7.72 -11.88
CA GLY A 10 -24.66 7.55 -10.96
C GLY A 10 -25.44 8.85 -10.70
N VAL A 11 -26.35 8.77 -9.74
CA VAL A 11 -27.31 9.84 -9.40
C VAL A 11 -26.84 10.60 -8.17
N ARG A 12 -27.37 11.82 -7.98
CA ARG A 12 -27.12 12.64 -6.79
C ARG A 12 -27.33 11.82 -5.50
N LYS A 13 -26.37 11.89 -4.58
CA LYS A 13 -26.31 11.11 -3.33
C LYS A 13 -26.11 9.58 -3.48
N ARG A 14 -26.06 9.05 -4.70
CA ARG A 14 -25.77 7.63 -4.97
C ARG A 14 -24.65 7.50 -6.00
N PRO A 15 -23.39 7.80 -5.62
CA PRO A 15 -22.28 7.75 -6.55
C PRO A 15 -21.90 6.31 -6.89
N ILE A 16 -21.71 6.05 -8.16
CA ILE A 16 -21.09 4.85 -8.70
C ILE A 16 -19.87 5.31 -9.48
N TYR A 17 -18.75 4.67 -9.30
CA TYR A 17 -17.52 5.05 -10.00
C TYR A 17 -17.17 4.04 -11.08
N LYS A 18 -16.78 4.56 -12.24
CA LYS A 18 -16.15 3.80 -13.31
C LYS A 18 -14.64 3.85 -13.10
N ILE A 19 -13.95 2.72 -13.19
CA ILE A 19 -12.51 2.66 -13.20
C ILE A 19 -12.08 2.78 -14.65
N VAL A 20 -11.36 3.85 -14.98
CA VAL A 20 -11.06 4.20 -16.37
C VAL A 20 -9.58 4.53 -16.56
N ILE A 21 -9.12 4.28 -17.78
CA ILE A 21 -7.82 4.75 -18.26
C ILE A 21 -8.02 6.09 -18.93
N ALA A 22 -7.36 7.10 -18.47
CA ALA A 22 -7.44 8.44 -19.05
C ALA A 22 -6.11 9.18 -19.00
N ASP A 23 -5.96 10.19 -19.85
CA ASP A 23 -4.83 11.10 -19.74
C ASP A 23 -4.94 11.92 -18.44
N SER A 24 -3.78 12.19 -17.83
CA SER A 24 -3.71 12.98 -16.61
C SER A 24 -4.22 14.42 -16.78
N ARG A 25 -4.18 14.95 -18.00
CA ARG A 25 -4.65 16.29 -18.35
C ARG A 25 -6.15 16.37 -18.57
N ALA A 26 -6.80 15.23 -18.89
CA ALA A 26 -8.24 15.22 -19.13
C ALA A 26 -9.04 15.47 -17.85
N PRO A 27 -10.20 16.13 -17.89
CA PRO A 27 -11.06 16.32 -16.74
C PRO A 27 -11.52 14.99 -16.14
N ARG A 28 -11.87 14.97 -14.86
CA ARG A 28 -12.18 13.72 -14.10
C ARG A 28 -13.23 12.85 -14.78
N ASP A 29 -14.31 13.46 -15.24
CA ASP A 29 -15.47 12.77 -15.82
C ASP A 29 -15.53 12.95 -17.36
N GLY A 30 -14.43 13.43 -17.96
CA GLY A 30 -14.29 13.65 -19.39
C GLY A 30 -13.95 12.38 -20.18
N ARG A 31 -13.37 12.60 -21.35
CA ARG A 31 -12.98 11.49 -22.25
C ARG A 31 -11.97 10.56 -21.54
N PHE A 32 -12.19 9.29 -21.73
CA PHE A 32 -11.29 8.23 -21.27
C PHE A 32 -11.00 7.29 -22.45
N VAL A 33 -9.90 6.58 -22.37
CA VAL A 33 -9.45 5.62 -23.40
C VAL A 33 -10.26 4.34 -23.28
N GLU A 34 -10.35 3.80 -22.07
CA GLU A 34 -11.02 2.53 -21.82
C GLU A 34 -11.60 2.50 -20.40
N LYS A 35 -12.73 1.83 -20.24
CA LYS A 35 -13.33 1.48 -18.95
C LYS A 35 -12.94 0.05 -18.59
N ILE A 36 -12.24 -0.13 -17.49
CA ILE A 36 -11.73 -1.44 -17.04
C ILE A 36 -12.50 -2.03 -15.87
N GLY A 37 -13.45 -1.27 -15.31
CA GLY A 37 -14.24 -1.78 -14.20
C GLY A 37 -15.19 -0.77 -13.61
N THR A 38 -15.84 -1.19 -12.53
CA THR A 38 -16.77 -0.38 -11.74
C THR A 38 -16.49 -0.54 -10.25
N PHE A 39 -16.74 0.51 -9.50
CA PHE A 39 -16.64 0.53 -8.05
C PHE A 39 -17.89 1.18 -7.45
N ASN A 40 -18.60 0.45 -6.62
CA ASN A 40 -19.77 0.95 -5.90
C ASN A 40 -19.46 1.08 -4.41
N PRO A 41 -19.30 2.29 -3.88
CA PRO A 41 -18.97 2.50 -2.47
C PRO A 41 -20.18 2.23 -1.53
N LEU A 42 -21.40 2.20 -2.05
CA LEU A 42 -22.61 2.01 -1.25
C LEU A 42 -22.80 0.56 -0.81
N LEU A 43 -22.21 -0.38 -1.53
CA LEU A 43 -22.26 -1.78 -1.16
C LEU A 43 -21.30 -2.09 -0.01
N PRO A 44 -21.66 -3.02 0.89
CA PRO A 44 -20.77 -3.46 1.95
C PRO A 44 -19.49 -4.09 1.39
N LYS A 45 -18.43 -4.12 2.20
CA LYS A 45 -17.09 -4.58 1.75
C LYS A 45 -17.09 -6.05 1.35
N ASP A 46 -17.96 -6.85 1.92
CA ASP A 46 -18.01 -8.30 1.73
C ASP A 46 -18.61 -8.72 0.38
N LYS A 47 -19.35 -7.82 -0.28
CA LYS A 47 -19.95 -8.11 -1.57
C LYS A 47 -18.96 -7.97 -2.72
N LYS A 48 -18.81 -9.02 -3.52
CA LYS A 48 -17.97 -9.04 -4.73
C LYS A 48 -18.42 -8.01 -5.80
N GLU A 49 -19.71 -7.72 -5.86
CA GLU A 49 -20.30 -6.74 -6.77
C GLU A 49 -19.83 -5.29 -6.50
N ARG A 50 -19.27 -5.04 -5.30
CA ARG A 50 -18.73 -3.74 -4.94
C ARG A 50 -17.59 -3.31 -5.84
N ILE A 51 -16.74 -4.25 -6.23
CA ILE A 51 -15.59 -4.03 -7.10
C ILE A 51 -15.65 -5.04 -8.24
N SER A 52 -15.97 -4.58 -9.43
CA SER A 52 -15.91 -5.38 -10.64
C SER A 52 -14.78 -4.83 -11.50
N VAL A 53 -13.73 -5.63 -11.73
CA VAL A 53 -12.53 -5.20 -12.47
C VAL A 53 -12.03 -6.33 -13.36
N GLU A 54 -11.70 -5.98 -14.60
CA GLU A 54 -11.06 -6.87 -15.55
C GLU A 54 -9.56 -6.94 -15.30
N ALA A 55 -9.13 -8.02 -14.67
CA ALA A 55 -7.74 -8.21 -14.24
C ALA A 55 -6.73 -8.16 -15.40
N GLU A 56 -7.08 -8.76 -16.54
CA GLU A 56 -6.22 -8.80 -17.73
C GLU A 56 -5.97 -7.41 -18.29
N ARG A 57 -7.03 -6.59 -18.39
CA ARG A 57 -6.93 -5.24 -18.91
C ARG A 57 -6.13 -4.33 -17.97
N VAL A 58 -6.28 -4.52 -16.64
CA VAL A 58 -5.46 -3.79 -15.65
C VAL A 58 -3.98 -4.11 -15.85
N LYS A 59 -3.60 -5.38 -15.94
CA LYS A 59 -2.22 -5.81 -16.16
C LYS A 59 -1.65 -5.26 -17.46
N TYR A 60 -2.43 -5.33 -18.55
CA TYR A 60 -2.05 -4.77 -19.83
C TYR A 60 -1.74 -3.27 -19.76
N TRP A 61 -2.60 -2.47 -19.14
CA TRP A 61 -2.37 -1.03 -19.06
C TRP A 61 -1.24 -0.65 -18.12
N ILE A 62 -1.03 -1.42 -17.04
CA ILE A 62 0.14 -1.23 -16.17
C ILE A 62 1.43 -1.51 -16.94
N SER A 63 1.48 -2.56 -17.76
CA SER A 63 2.64 -2.86 -18.61
C SER A 63 2.90 -1.78 -19.65
N LYS A 64 1.86 -1.10 -20.13
CA LYS A 64 1.95 0.08 -21.02
C LYS A 64 2.31 1.37 -20.28
N GLY A 65 2.56 1.32 -18.98
CA GLY A 65 2.99 2.45 -18.15
C GLY A 65 1.86 3.32 -17.59
N ALA A 66 0.62 2.86 -17.58
CA ALA A 66 -0.47 3.55 -16.91
C ALA A 66 -0.29 3.48 -15.38
N ARG A 67 -0.29 4.63 -14.71
CA ARG A 67 -0.10 4.71 -13.26
C ARG A 67 -1.45 4.82 -12.54
N PRO A 68 -1.76 3.89 -11.63
CA PRO A 68 -2.97 4.00 -10.82
C PRO A 68 -2.87 5.14 -9.81
N THR A 69 -3.99 5.82 -9.57
CA THR A 69 -4.10 6.77 -8.46
C THR A 69 -4.11 6.02 -7.13
N LEU A 70 -3.71 6.66 -6.04
CA LEU A 70 -3.64 6.04 -4.72
C LEU A 70 -4.94 5.34 -4.30
N ARG A 71 -6.10 5.93 -4.63
CA ARG A 71 -7.40 5.32 -4.35
C ARG A 71 -7.64 4.06 -5.17
N VAL A 72 -7.31 4.10 -6.46
CA VAL A 72 -7.41 2.93 -7.34
C VAL A 72 -6.45 1.84 -6.91
N SER A 73 -5.22 2.17 -6.50
CA SER A 73 -4.26 1.18 -5.98
C SER A 73 -4.81 0.43 -4.77
N ARG A 74 -5.54 1.11 -3.88
CA ARG A 74 -6.21 0.45 -2.75
C ARG A 74 -7.33 -0.48 -3.20
N ILE A 75 -8.16 -0.05 -4.15
CA ILE A 75 -9.24 -0.87 -4.72
C ILE A 75 -8.67 -2.11 -5.43
N LEU A 76 -7.60 -1.94 -6.21
CA LEU A 76 -6.91 -3.06 -6.85
C LEU A 76 -6.22 -3.98 -5.84
N GLY A 77 -5.74 -3.45 -4.72
CA GLY A 77 -5.21 -4.23 -3.61
C GLY A 77 -6.29 -5.04 -2.89
N GLU A 78 -7.49 -4.47 -2.69
CA GLU A 78 -8.66 -5.20 -2.17
C GLU A 78 -9.08 -6.33 -3.13
N ALA A 79 -8.94 -6.12 -4.45
CA ALA A 79 -9.18 -7.12 -5.50
C ALA A 79 -8.00 -8.08 -5.72
N GLN A 80 -6.93 -7.99 -4.91
CA GLN A 80 -5.71 -8.82 -5.00
C GLN A 80 -4.96 -8.74 -6.34
N LEU A 81 -5.14 -7.69 -7.10
CA LEU A 81 -4.45 -7.46 -8.38
C LEU A 81 -3.13 -6.70 -8.25
N MET A 82 -2.95 -5.99 -7.14
CA MET A 82 -1.74 -5.21 -6.83
C MET A 82 -1.41 -5.28 -5.33
N PRO A 83 -0.14 -5.11 -4.94
CA PRO A 83 0.20 -4.94 -3.54
C PRO A 83 -0.47 -3.68 -2.97
N MET A 84 -0.95 -3.77 -1.73
CA MET A 84 -1.54 -2.63 -1.03
C MET A 84 -0.51 -1.50 -0.92
N PRO A 85 -0.86 -0.27 -1.29
CA PRO A 85 0.03 0.86 -1.09
C PRO A 85 0.23 1.11 0.41
N LYS A 86 1.45 1.45 0.79
CA LYS A 86 1.78 1.80 2.17
C LYS A 86 0.83 2.89 2.68
N ALA A 87 0.32 2.71 3.88
CA ALA A 87 -0.50 3.72 4.51
C ALA A 87 0.34 4.98 4.74
N GLY A 88 0.02 6.04 4.02
CA GLY A 88 0.71 7.32 4.14
C GLY A 88 0.27 8.13 5.37
N ASN A 89 -0.29 7.50 6.37
CA ASN A 89 -0.66 8.16 7.61
C ASN A 89 0.57 8.30 8.49
N ASN A 90 0.89 9.53 8.84
CA ASN A 90 1.77 9.81 9.95
C ASN A 90 0.96 9.55 11.25
N PRO A 91 1.21 8.46 11.97
CA PRO A 91 0.45 8.13 13.19
C PRO A 91 0.58 9.23 14.24
N LEU A 92 1.71 9.94 14.26
CA LEU A 92 1.96 11.08 15.18
C LEU A 92 1.11 12.31 14.88
N LYS A 93 0.55 12.43 13.67
CA LYS A 93 -0.31 13.56 13.30
C LYS A 93 -1.72 13.44 13.88
N ALA A 94 -2.18 12.22 14.13
CA ALA A 94 -3.48 11.93 14.72
C ALA A 94 -3.47 11.97 16.25
N ILE A 95 -2.29 11.94 16.88
CA ILE A 95 -2.14 11.98 18.33
C ILE A 95 -2.19 13.43 18.81
N PRO A 96 -3.02 13.80 19.81
CA PRO A 96 -3.06 15.12 20.43
C PRO A 96 -1.67 15.55 20.90
N LYS A 97 -1.35 16.84 20.76
CA LYS A 97 -0.02 17.37 21.16
C LYS A 97 0.42 17.00 22.58
N LYS A 98 -0.53 16.80 23.48
CA LYS A 98 -0.29 16.41 24.88
C LYS A 98 0.29 15.01 25.02
N ASP A 99 -0.10 14.08 24.14
CA ASP A 99 0.30 12.68 24.23
C ASP A 99 1.55 12.37 23.40
N ARG A 100 1.87 13.21 22.40
CA ARG A 100 3.11 13.08 21.61
C ARG A 100 4.39 13.17 22.44
N LYS A 101 4.39 13.97 23.52
CA LYS A 101 5.55 14.10 24.40
C LYS A 101 5.78 12.87 25.27
N LYS A 102 4.73 12.10 25.56
CA LYS A 102 4.84 10.92 26.44
C LYS A 102 5.35 9.67 25.71
N GLU A 103 5.14 9.58 24.39
CA GLU A 103 5.67 8.46 23.60
C GLU A 103 7.12 8.68 23.13
N GLY A 104 7.54 9.92 22.92
CA GLY A 104 8.92 10.26 22.54
C GLY A 104 9.96 9.94 23.62
N ASP A 105 9.58 9.92 24.90
CA ASP A 105 10.49 9.59 26.01
C ASP A 105 10.58 8.07 26.30
N LYS A 106 9.75 7.24 25.68
CA LYS A 106 9.78 5.79 25.87
C LYS A 106 10.57 5.02 24.82
N GLU A 107 10.99 5.67 23.76
CA GLU A 107 11.73 5.05 22.66
C GLU A 107 13.09 5.73 22.45
N ALA A 108 13.90 5.69 23.51
CA ALA A 108 15.34 5.71 23.35
C ALA A 108 15.82 4.27 23.49
N PRO A 109 16.17 3.56 22.39
CA PRO A 109 16.90 2.32 22.53
C PRO A 109 18.30 2.68 23.01
N LYS A 110 18.61 2.32 24.24
CA LYS A 110 19.97 2.20 24.70
C LYS A 110 20.69 1.22 23.78
N ALA A 111 21.48 1.75 22.90
CA ALA A 111 22.54 1.02 22.27
C ALA A 111 23.57 0.72 23.36
N ASP A 112 23.45 -0.46 23.95
CA ASP A 112 24.56 -1.06 24.66
C ASP A 112 25.15 -2.13 23.75
N SER A 113 26.27 -1.79 23.21
CA SER A 113 27.19 -2.73 22.59
C SER A 113 27.91 -3.48 23.72
N PRO A 114 27.77 -4.78 23.82
CA PRO A 114 28.79 -5.54 24.54
C PRO A 114 29.92 -5.81 23.58
N LYS A 115 30.99 -5.13 23.84
CA LYS A 115 32.35 -5.34 23.43
C LYS A 115 32.69 -6.82 23.53
N ALA A 116 33.10 -7.39 22.40
CA ALA A 116 33.75 -8.69 22.36
C ALA A 116 34.98 -8.67 23.27
N GLU A 117 34.99 -9.48 24.28
CA GLU A 117 36.18 -9.83 24.99
C GLU A 117 36.54 -11.28 24.66
N ALA A 118 37.65 -11.37 23.97
CA ALA A 118 38.34 -12.59 23.69
C ALA A 118 38.82 -13.20 25.02
N ALA A 119 38.46 -14.44 25.25
CA ALA A 119 39.19 -15.34 26.13
C ALA A 119 39.56 -16.55 25.29
N LYS A 120 40.76 -16.55 24.79
CA LYS A 120 41.97 -17.22 25.31
C LYS A 120 41.69 -18.61 25.86
N THR A 121 42.08 -19.59 25.00
CA THR A 121 43.13 -20.54 25.32
C THR A 121 42.84 -21.52 26.44
N GLU A 122 42.82 -22.76 26.12
CA GLU A 122 43.95 -23.69 26.34
C GLU A 122 43.56 -25.07 25.92
N ALA A 123 44.40 -25.63 25.04
CA ALA A 123 44.54 -27.09 24.93
C ALA A 123 45.46 -27.59 26.04
N PRO A 124 45.23 -28.70 26.61
CA PRO A 124 46.27 -29.64 26.99
C PRO A 124 46.06 -30.92 26.21
N LYS A 125 47.04 -31.24 25.38
CA LYS A 125 48.22 -32.06 25.60
C LYS A 125 47.99 -33.32 26.49
N GLU A 126 48.36 -34.38 25.79
CA GLU A 126 49.01 -35.60 26.29
C GLU A 126 48.09 -36.62 27.01
N GLU A 127 48.31 -37.86 26.93
CA GLU A 127 49.46 -38.75 26.64
C GLU A 127 48.92 -40.12 26.24
N GLN A 128 49.57 -40.72 25.24
CA GLN A 128 50.39 -41.91 25.34
C GLN A 128 49.83 -43.10 26.13
N LYS A 129 49.70 -44.15 25.51
CA LYS A 129 50.49 -45.41 25.62
C LYS A 129 49.70 -46.61 25.18
N SER A 130 50.17 -47.29 24.37
CA SER A 130 50.77 -48.58 24.15
C SER A 130 50.34 -49.18 22.88
#